data_33dd24686e40ae14b15331e6806defff
#
_entry.id   33dd24686e40ae14b15331e6806defff
#
_cell.length_a   1.000
_cell.length_b   1.000
_cell.length_c   1.000
_cell.angle_alpha   90.00
_cell.angle_beta   90.00
_cell.angle_gamma   90.00
#
_symmetry.space_group_name_H-M   'P 1'
#
loop_
_entity.id
_entity.type
_entity.pdbx_description
1 polymer ?
#
loop_
_entity_poly.entity_id
_entity_poly.type
_entity_poly.pdbx_seq_one_letter_code
_entity_poly.pdbx_strand_id
1 'polypeptide(L)'
;MEKHVLIVATTQDFLLKFERDNVRLLQEMGYTVHYAANLKEPAYVSDGARIRALGVEVHHIRAARSPYLLRENRAALSQLLELVGRYPIRAIHCHTPVGGLLGRLTGRFSRERPVVVYTAHGFHFFRGAPLYNRLAFYPVERGLARFTDVLVTINAEDYRAARKLPLPPGGKVFRLPGVGLDRALFSPLPAPERQALRRRLGVGPQELFLLSVGELNLNKNHRVVLEALSLLKGQPGGLEGIR
;
A
#
# COMPACT_ATOMS: atom_id res chain seq x y z
N MET A 1 21.35 18.83 -13.75
CA MET A 1 20.76 18.99 -12.39
C MET A 1 20.31 17.64 -11.90
N GLU A 2 20.70 17.26 -10.71
CA GLU A 2 20.24 16.02 -10.07
C GLU A 2 18.72 16.05 -9.90
N LYS A 3 18.08 14.94 -10.18
CA LYS A 3 16.63 14.77 -10.06
C LYS A 3 16.34 13.89 -8.86
N HIS A 4 15.66 14.42 -7.86
CA HIS A 4 15.31 13.67 -6.68
C HIS A 4 13.81 13.42 -6.61
N VAL A 5 13.43 12.23 -6.13
CA VAL A 5 12.05 11.86 -5.84
C VAL A 5 11.93 11.35 -4.42
N LEU A 6 10.86 11.72 -3.72
CA LEU A 6 10.58 11.29 -2.36
C LEU A 6 9.38 10.35 -2.35
N ILE A 7 9.60 9.11 -1.90
CA ILE A 7 8.52 8.15 -1.62
C ILE A 7 8.18 8.26 -0.14
N VAL A 8 6.89 8.43 0.19
CA VAL A 8 6.40 8.57 1.56
C VAL A 8 5.39 7.47 1.87
N ALA A 9 5.66 6.70 2.93
CA ALA A 9 4.74 5.71 3.47
C ALA A 9 4.74 5.72 5.00
N THR A 10 3.81 5.00 5.63
CA THR A 10 3.74 4.97 7.10
C THR A 10 4.78 4.03 7.70
N THR A 11 5.06 2.89 7.07
CA THR A 11 5.94 1.83 7.61
C THR A 11 7.11 1.52 6.68
N GLN A 12 8.22 1.07 7.26
CA GLN A 12 9.45 0.79 6.51
C GLN A 12 9.31 -0.34 5.48
N ASP A 13 8.51 -1.36 5.77
CA ASP A 13 8.34 -2.55 4.93
C ASP A 13 7.50 -2.31 3.68
N PHE A 14 6.81 -1.17 3.60
CA PHE A 14 5.96 -0.81 2.47
C PHE A 14 6.75 -0.75 1.16
N LEU A 15 7.95 -0.19 1.18
CA LEU A 15 8.81 -0.07 0.00
C LEU A 15 9.15 -1.45 -0.59
N LEU A 16 9.57 -2.39 0.25
CA LEU A 16 9.95 -3.75 -0.18
C LEU A 16 8.76 -4.54 -0.71
N LYS A 17 7.56 -4.28 -0.19
CA LYS A 17 6.34 -4.98 -0.56
C LYS A 17 5.74 -4.48 -1.88
N PHE A 18 5.79 -3.17 -2.12
CA PHE A 18 4.96 -2.56 -3.15
C PHE A 18 5.70 -1.65 -4.12
N GLU A 19 6.89 -1.13 -3.76
CA GLU A 19 7.55 -0.05 -4.51
C GLU A 19 8.90 -0.45 -5.12
N ARG A 20 9.36 -1.69 -4.96
CA ARG A 20 10.68 -2.13 -5.46
C ARG A 20 10.90 -1.84 -6.95
N ASP A 21 9.93 -2.17 -7.77
CA ASP A 21 10.04 -2.00 -9.21
C ASP A 21 9.90 -0.53 -9.61
N ASN A 22 9.08 0.23 -8.89
CA ASN A 22 8.99 1.68 -9.06
C ASN A 22 10.31 2.38 -8.69
N VAL A 23 10.99 1.93 -7.62
CA VAL A 23 12.33 2.43 -7.26
C VAL A 23 13.32 2.20 -8.40
N ARG A 24 13.38 0.98 -8.93
CA ARG A 24 14.27 0.66 -10.06
C ARG A 24 13.98 1.52 -11.29
N LEU A 25 12.69 1.62 -11.66
CA LEU A 25 12.27 2.46 -12.78
C LEU A 25 12.67 3.92 -12.60
N LEU A 26 12.47 4.49 -11.41
CA LEU A 26 12.87 5.86 -11.11
C LEU A 26 14.38 6.05 -11.19
N GLN A 27 15.17 5.09 -10.72
CA GLN A 27 16.63 5.10 -10.84
C GLN A 27 17.09 4.99 -12.29
N GLU A 28 16.48 4.14 -13.10
CA GLU A 28 16.71 4.04 -14.57
C GLU A 28 16.38 5.36 -15.29
N MET A 29 15.37 6.10 -14.80
CA MET A 29 15.06 7.45 -15.30
C MET A 29 16.03 8.54 -14.79
N GLY A 30 17.04 8.17 -14.02
CA GLY A 30 18.07 9.07 -13.50
C GLY A 30 17.65 9.83 -12.24
N TYR A 31 16.68 9.33 -11.47
CA TYR A 31 16.31 9.91 -10.18
C TYR A 31 17.11 9.31 -9.03
N THR A 32 17.55 10.16 -8.11
CA THR A 32 17.92 9.74 -6.76
C THR A 32 16.64 9.55 -5.95
N VAL A 33 16.44 8.34 -5.41
CA VAL A 33 15.22 7.99 -4.70
C VAL A 33 15.44 8.13 -3.20
N HIS A 34 14.61 8.93 -2.54
CA HIS A 34 14.50 9.06 -1.09
C HIS A 34 13.27 8.30 -0.61
N TYR A 35 13.38 7.61 0.52
CA TYR A 35 12.28 6.92 1.16
C TYR A 35 12.08 7.41 2.59
N ALA A 36 10.93 7.99 2.89
CA ALA A 36 10.57 8.46 4.22
C ALA A 36 9.46 7.61 4.83
N ALA A 37 9.74 7.00 5.97
CA ALA A 37 8.79 6.17 6.72
C ALA A 37 9.11 6.13 8.21
N ASN A 38 8.19 5.61 9.02
CA ASN A 38 8.48 5.34 10.43
C ASN A 38 9.27 4.03 10.55
N LEU A 39 10.57 4.15 10.79
CA LEU A 39 11.48 3.00 10.93
C LEU A 39 11.37 2.32 12.30
N LYS A 40 10.65 2.90 13.26
CA LYS A 40 10.45 2.38 14.61
C LYS A 40 9.12 1.62 14.76
N GLU A 41 8.21 1.77 13.80
CA GLU A 41 6.97 1.01 13.80
C GLU A 41 7.25 -0.48 13.55
N PRO A 42 6.54 -1.38 14.26
CA PRO A 42 6.64 -2.80 13.99
C PRO A 42 6.31 -3.10 12.53
N ALA A 43 7.22 -3.77 11.86
CA ALA A 43 7.07 -4.19 10.48
C ALA A 43 7.11 -5.72 10.40
N TYR A 44 6.28 -6.31 9.53
CA TYR A 44 6.29 -7.75 9.32
C TYR A 44 7.60 -8.26 8.69
N VAL A 45 8.27 -7.39 7.95
CA VAL A 45 9.58 -7.64 7.37
C VAL A 45 10.46 -6.43 7.68
N SER A 46 11.17 -6.49 8.81
CA SER A 46 12.16 -5.48 9.19
C SER A 46 13.51 -5.84 8.58
N ASP A 47 13.76 -5.40 7.35
CA ASP A 47 15.05 -5.63 6.70
C ASP A 47 15.61 -4.32 6.13
N GLY A 48 16.15 -3.50 7.03
CA GLY A 48 16.81 -2.25 6.65
C GLY A 48 18.02 -2.47 5.73
N ALA A 49 18.66 -3.65 5.77
CA ALA A 49 19.73 -4.00 4.85
C ALA A 49 19.21 -4.15 3.41
N ARG A 50 18.08 -4.85 3.23
CA ARG A 50 17.46 -5.01 1.91
C ARG A 50 16.94 -3.69 1.35
N ILE A 51 16.43 -2.79 2.19
CA ILE A 51 16.02 -1.44 1.75
C ILE A 51 17.24 -0.66 1.26
N ARG A 52 18.34 -0.67 2.03
CA ARG A 52 19.58 0.00 1.62
C ARG A 52 20.19 -0.60 0.35
N ALA A 53 20.08 -1.92 0.19
CA ALA A 53 20.55 -2.62 -1.02
C ALA A 53 19.82 -2.19 -2.31
N LEU A 54 18.65 -1.54 -2.20
CA LEU A 54 17.97 -0.91 -3.34
C LEU A 54 18.61 0.41 -3.77
N GLY A 55 19.66 0.89 -3.07
CA GLY A 55 20.29 2.17 -3.40
C GLY A 55 19.40 3.39 -3.14
N VAL A 56 18.48 3.31 -2.16
CA VAL A 56 17.61 4.41 -1.76
C VAL A 56 18.15 5.12 -0.51
N GLU A 57 17.97 6.43 -0.43
CA GLU A 57 18.25 7.20 0.76
C GLU A 57 17.07 7.12 1.74
N VAL A 58 17.29 6.51 2.91
CA VAL A 58 16.23 6.20 3.88
C VAL A 58 16.19 7.26 4.99
N HIS A 59 15.01 7.80 5.23
CA HIS A 59 14.76 8.83 6.23
C HIS A 59 13.71 8.37 7.25
N HIS A 60 14.05 8.48 8.54
CA HIS A 60 13.08 8.23 9.59
C HIS A 60 12.20 9.45 9.81
N ILE A 61 10.88 9.24 9.73
CA ILE A 61 9.87 10.23 10.11
C ILE A 61 8.94 9.64 11.19
N ARG A 62 8.36 10.51 12.03
CA ARG A 62 7.47 10.08 13.12
C ARG A 62 6.02 9.82 12.65
N ALA A 63 5.83 9.39 11.41
CA ALA A 63 4.51 9.09 10.89
C ALA A 63 3.82 7.99 11.70
N ALA A 64 2.65 8.27 12.24
CA ALA A 64 1.84 7.30 12.96
C ALA A 64 0.90 6.54 11.99
N ARG A 65 0.48 5.32 12.34
CA ARG A 65 -0.55 4.60 11.55
C ARG A 65 -1.93 5.23 11.69
N SER A 66 -2.19 5.86 12.84
CA SER A 66 -3.46 6.52 13.12
C SER A 66 -3.42 8.02 12.75
N PRO A 67 -4.39 8.55 12.00
CA PRO A 67 -4.49 9.98 11.74
C PRO A 67 -4.78 10.81 12.99
N TYR A 68 -5.28 10.18 14.06
CA TYR A 68 -5.63 10.84 15.32
C TYR A 68 -4.42 11.15 16.21
N LEU A 69 -3.26 10.58 15.94
CA LEU A 69 -2.01 10.89 16.65
C LEU A 69 -1.40 12.18 16.07
N LEU A 70 -2.06 13.30 16.38
CA LEU A 70 -1.77 14.61 15.77
C LEU A 70 -0.36 15.11 16.05
N ARG A 71 0.16 14.87 17.25
CA ARG A 71 1.50 15.30 17.67
C ARG A 71 2.58 14.63 16.83
N GLU A 72 2.48 13.33 16.66
CA GLU A 72 3.40 12.51 15.86
C GLU A 72 3.32 12.87 14.38
N ASN A 73 2.12 12.99 13.85
CA ASN A 73 1.91 13.33 12.45
C ASN A 73 2.34 14.76 12.12
N ARG A 74 2.18 15.72 13.07
CA ARG A 74 2.71 17.08 12.92
C ARG A 74 4.23 17.09 12.91
N ALA A 75 4.87 16.32 13.80
CA ALA A 75 6.32 16.16 13.80
C ALA A 75 6.84 15.53 12.49
N ALA A 76 6.13 14.51 11.98
CA ALA A 76 6.45 13.91 10.69
C ALA A 76 6.33 14.90 9.52
N LEU A 77 5.29 15.75 9.51
CA LEU A 77 5.15 16.81 8.51
C LEU A 77 6.32 17.80 8.55
N SER A 78 6.72 18.24 9.74
CA SER A 78 7.89 19.12 9.91
C SER A 78 9.17 18.48 9.36
N GLN A 79 9.41 17.19 9.68
CA GLN A 79 10.55 16.42 9.15
C GLN A 79 10.52 16.29 7.63
N LEU A 80 9.35 16.07 7.03
CA LEU A 80 9.19 16.02 5.58
C LEU A 80 9.43 17.38 4.91
N LEU A 81 8.95 18.47 5.51
CA LEU A 81 9.21 19.83 5.01
C LEU A 81 10.71 20.20 5.08
N GLU A 82 11.40 19.80 6.15
CA GLU A 82 12.86 19.93 6.25
C GLU A 82 13.57 19.14 5.14
N LEU A 83 13.14 17.90 4.90
CA LEU A 83 13.71 17.01 3.89
C LEU A 83 13.59 17.62 2.48
N VAL A 84 12.39 18.10 2.09
CA VAL A 84 12.19 18.72 0.78
C VAL A 84 12.87 20.09 0.66
N GLY A 85 13.19 20.74 1.75
CA GLY A 85 14.02 21.95 1.77
C GLY A 85 15.52 21.67 1.62
N ARG A 86 15.95 20.46 2.00
CA ARG A 86 17.38 20.04 1.93
C ARG A 86 17.76 19.48 0.56
N TYR A 87 16.86 18.78 -0.10
CA TYR A 87 17.09 18.09 -1.38
C TYR A 87 16.21 18.69 -2.48
N PRO A 88 16.68 18.75 -3.73
CA PRO A 88 15.91 19.29 -4.87
C PRO A 88 14.82 18.30 -5.33
N ILE A 89 13.89 17.95 -4.44
CA ILE A 89 12.81 16.99 -4.69
C ILE A 89 11.88 17.53 -5.77
N ARG A 90 11.77 16.80 -6.89
CA ARG A 90 10.92 17.15 -8.03
C ARG A 90 9.53 16.52 -7.95
N ALA A 91 9.43 15.38 -7.27
CA ALA A 91 8.16 14.70 -7.08
C ALA A 91 8.08 14.03 -5.70
N ILE A 92 6.88 13.98 -5.15
CA ILE A 92 6.55 13.23 -3.93
C ILE A 92 5.55 12.15 -4.34
N HIS A 93 5.92 10.87 -4.19
CA HIS A 93 5.01 9.75 -4.36
C HIS A 93 4.60 9.24 -2.99
N CYS A 94 3.35 9.43 -2.61
CA CYS A 94 2.87 9.10 -1.28
C CYS A 94 1.83 7.98 -1.30
N HIS A 95 1.88 7.15 -0.25
CA HIS A 95 1.07 5.96 -0.09
C HIS A 95 0.49 5.90 1.32
N THR A 96 -0.47 5.00 1.54
CA THR A 96 -1.18 4.80 2.80
C THR A 96 -2.00 6.03 3.22
N PRO A 97 -3.02 5.92 4.08
CA PRO A 97 -3.85 7.06 4.44
C PRO A 97 -3.06 8.21 5.09
N VAL A 98 -2.21 7.90 6.09
CA VAL A 98 -1.41 8.93 6.78
C VAL A 98 -0.23 9.40 5.92
N GLY A 99 0.48 8.49 5.25
CA GLY A 99 1.56 8.90 4.34
C GLY A 99 1.04 9.74 3.18
N GLY A 100 -0.15 9.42 2.64
CA GLY A 100 -0.84 10.21 1.64
C GLY A 100 -1.27 11.60 2.13
N LEU A 101 -1.74 11.71 3.39
CA LEU A 101 -2.01 12.99 4.03
C LEU A 101 -0.72 13.83 4.13
N LEU A 102 0.31 13.25 4.70
CA LEU A 102 1.58 13.94 4.95
C LEU A 102 2.27 14.37 3.65
N GLY A 103 2.36 13.48 2.65
CA GLY A 103 2.99 13.79 1.36
C GLY A 103 2.27 14.91 0.61
N ARG A 104 0.93 14.89 0.57
CA ARG A 104 0.12 15.95 -0.05
C ARG A 104 0.26 17.31 0.65
N LEU A 105 0.28 17.31 1.99
CA LEU A 105 0.54 18.53 2.77
C LEU A 105 1.97 19.04 2.58
N THR A 106 2.95 18.13 2.51
CA THR A 106 4.34 18.50 2.22
C THR A 106 4.46 19.17 0.87
N GLY A 107 3.89 18.60 -0.19
CA GLY A 107 3.87 19.24 -1.51
C GLY A 107 3.16 20.61 -1.51
N ARG A 108 2.07 20.75 -0.75
CA ARG A 108 1.33 22.02 -0.64
C ARG A 108 2.12 23.12 0.08
N PHE A 109 2.84 22.78 1.14
CA PHE A 109 3.51 23.77 2.00
C PHE A 109 5.00 23.94 1.68
N SER A 110 5.60 23.07 0.86
CA SER A 110 6.98 23.28 0.41
C SER A 110 7.10 24.48 -0.53
N ARG A 111 8.27 25.13 -0.52
CA ARG A 111 8.56 26.28 -1.42
C ARG A 111 8.69 25.83 -2.86
N GLU A 112 9.30 24.67 -3.11
CA GLU A 112 9.64 24.13 -4.43
C GLU A 112 8.44 23.53 -5.19
N ARG A 113 7.31 23.35 -4.51
CA ARG A 113 6.08 22.81 -5.11
C ARG A 113 6.32 21.56 -5.97
N PRO A 114 6.89 20.47 -5.41
CA PRO A 114 7.09 19.24 -6.14
C PRO A 114 5.76 18.65 -6.63
N VAL A 115 5.79 17.94 -7.74
CA VAL A 115 4.63 17.19 -8.25
C VAL A 115 4.22 16.15 -7.20
N VAL A 116 2.94 16.11 -6.85
CA VAL A 116 2.40 15.18 -5.86
C VAL A 116 1.65 14.05 -6.55
N VAL A 117 2.18 12.83 -6.40
CA VAL A 117 1.54 11.58 -6.83
C VAL A 117 1.01 10.87 -5.59
N TYR A 118 -0.27 10.56 -5.54
CA TYR A 118 -0.85 9.77 -4.45
C TYR A 118 -1.44 8.48 -5.00
N THR A 119 -0.96 7.33 -4.47
CA THR A 119 -1.55 6.02 -4.77
C THR A 119 -2.44 5.59 -3.62
N ALA A 120 -3.75 5.57 -3.88
CA ALA A 120 -4.76 5.07 -2.96
C ALA A 120 -4.87 3.54 -3.10
N HIS A 121 -4.52 2.81 -2.03
CA HIS A 121 -4.61 1.35 -1.94
C HIS A 121 -6.01 0.86 -1.50
N GLY A 122 -6.98 1.73 -1.44
CA GLY A 122 -8.36 1.51 -1.06
C GLY A 122 -8.89 2.68 -0.26
N PHE A 123 -9.97 3.31 -0.73
CA PHE A 123 -10.64 4.35 0.04
C PHE A 123 -11.48 3.72 1.17
N HIS A 124 -11.54 4.38 2.32
CA HIS A 124 -12.32 3.92 3.46
C HIS A 124 -13.83 4.15 3.29
N PHE A 125 -14.25 4.83 2.22
CA PHE A 125 -15.65 5.17 1.91
C PHE A 125 -16.19 4.39 0.70
N PHE A 126 -15.83 3.14 0.57
CA PHE A 126 -16.32 2.21 -0.46
C PHE A 126 -17.81 1.87 -0.28
N ARG A 127 -18.43 1.27 -1.30
CA ARG A 127 -19.83 0.83 -1.25
C ARG A 127 -20.00 -0.26 -0.20
N GLY A 128 -20.91 -0.03 0.75
CA GLY A 128 -21.13 -0.92 1.90
C GLY A 128 -20.27 -0.58 3.13
N ALA A 129 -19.36 0.39 3.05
CA ALA A 129 -18.69 0.89 4.24
C ALA A 129 -19.67 1.56 5.22
N PRO A 130 -19.41 1.48 6.53
CA PRO A 130 -20.19 2.18 7.54
C PRO A 130 -20.28 3.68 7.24
N LEU A 131 -21.43 4.30 7.52
CA LEU A 131 -21.69 5.70 7.21
C LEU A 131 -20.64 6.65 7.83
N TYR A 132 -20.19 6.34 9.04
CA TYR A 132 -19.16 7.14 9.71
C TYR A 132 -17.85 7.18 8.94
N ASN A 133 -17.47 6.11 8.24
CA ASN A 133 -16.28 6.11 7.36
C ASN A 133 -16.43 7.14 6.23
N ARG A 134 -17.60 7.19 5.63
CA ARG A 134 -17.88 8.15 4.58
C ARG A 134 -17.87 9.59 5.10
N LEU A 135 -18.45 9.83 6.27
CA LEU A 135 -18.48 11.16 6.89
C LEU A 135 -17.09 11.63 7.36
N ALA A 136 -16.25 10.71 7.84
CA ALA A 136 -14.92 11.03 8.34
C ALA A 136 -13.86 11.14 7.22
N PHE A 137 -13.80 10.16 6.32
CA PHE A 137 -12.69 10.05 5.36
C PHE A 137 -12.94 10.78 4.04
N TYR A 138 -14.18 10.81 3.55
CA TYR A 138 -14.46 11.46 2.26
C TYR A 138 -14.19 12.98 2.27
N PRO A 139 -14.57 13.77 3.28
CA PRO A 139 -14.22 15.18 3.35
C PRO A 139 -12.71 15.43 3.37
N VAL A 140 -11.97 14.59 4.10
CA VAL A 140 -10.49 14.67 4.15
C VAL A 140 -9.89 14.40 2.78
N GLU A 141 -10.28 13.30 2.11
CA GLU A 141 -9.82 12.99 0.77
C GLU A 141 -10.20 14.06 -0.25
N ARG A 142 -11.42 14.58 -0.16
CA ARG A 142 -11.88 15.69 -1.02
C ARG A 142 -11.08 16.98 -0.79
N GLY A 143 -10.70 17.27 0.44
CA GLY A 143 -9.83 18.40 0.79
C GLY A 143 -8.43 18.24 0.23
N LEU A 144 -7.82 17.09 0.45
CA LEU A 144 -6.46 16.76 0.04
C LEU A 144 -6.31 16.55 -1.47
N ALA A 145 -7.38 16.19 -2.16
CA ALA A 145 -7.37 16.05 -3.62
C ALA A 145 -6.94 17.34 -4.33
N ARG A 146 -7.20 18.52 -3.73
CA ARG A 146 -6.75 19.82 -4.26
C ARG A 146 -5.23 20.02 -4.26
N PHE A 147 -4.51 19.13 -3.56
CA PHE A 147 -3.04 19.14 -3.44
C PHE A 147 -2.42 17.90 -4.09
N THR A 148 -3.15 17.25 -5.02
CA THR A 148 -2.76 16.00 -5.67
C THR A 148 -2.73 16.20 -7.17
N ASP A 149 -1.54 16.22 -7.78
CA ASP A 149 -1.41 16.38 -9.22
C ASP A 149 -1.76 15.09 -9.96
N VAL A 150 -1.39 13.95 -9.38
CA VAL A 150 -1.69 12.63 -9.93
C VAL A 150 -2.27 11.74 -8.84
N LEU A 151 -3.50 11.27 -9.05
CA LEU A 151 -4.16 10.30 -8.18
C LEU A 151 -4.23 8.95 -8.88
N VAL A 152 -3.59 7.95 -8.26
CA VAL A 152 -3.57 6.58 -8.75
C VAL A 152 -4.46 5.72 -7.87
N THR A 153 -5.30 4.88 -8.48
CA THR A 153 -6.14 3.89 -7.78
C THR A 153 -5.89 2.50 -8.33
N ILE A 154 -6.13 1.47 -7.52
CA ILE A 154 -5.83 0.08 -7.87
C ILE A 154 -7.07 -0.77 -8.14
N ASN A 155 -8.26 -0.17 -8.09
CA ASN A 155 -9.52 -0.83 -8.42
C ASN A 155 -10.51 0.10 -9.13
N ALA A 156 -11.56 -0.46 -9.70
CA ALA A 156 -12.53 0.29 -10.50
C ALA A 156 -13.49 1.16 -9.65
N GLU A 157 -13.76 0.76 -8.42
CA GLU A 157 -14.66 1.53 -7.53
C GLU A 157 -14.00 2.82 -7.09
N ASP A 158 -12.77 2.72 -6.58
CA ASP A 158 -11.98 3.88 -6.16
C ASP A 158 -11.67 4.80 -7.35
N TYR A 159 -11.43 4.25 -8.53
CA TYR A 159 -11.25 5.06 -9.73
C TYR A 159 -12.47 5.93 -10.04
N ARG A 160 -13.68 5.35 -9.96
CA ARG A 160 -14.93 6.10 -10.16
C ARG A 160 -15.15 7.17 -9.09
N ALA A 161 -14.76 6.90 -7.84
CA ALA A 161 -14.80 7.86 -6.76
C ALA A 161 -13.75 8.98 -6.95
N ALA A 162 -12.51 8.62 -7.29
CA ALA A 162 -11.39 9.52 -7.50
C ALA A 162 -11.67 10.56 -8.61
N ARG A 163 -12.32 10.15 -9.71
CA ARG A 163 -12.71 11.04 -10.80
C ARG A 163 -13.69 12.16 -10.40
N LYS A 164 -14.33 12.05 -9.25
CA LYS A 164 -15.26 13.05 -8.70
C LYS A 164 -14.58 13.98 -7.69
N LEU A 165 -13.32 13.72 -7.37
CA LEU A 165 -12.56 14.56 -6.45
C LEU A 165 -12.01 15.80 -7.16
N PRO A 166 -11.93 16.95 -6.46
CA PRO A 166 -11.50 18.22 -7.05
C PRO A 166 -9.96 18.31 -7.10
N LEU A 167 -9.34 17.67 -8.08
CA LEU A 167 -7.91 17.83 -8.36
C LEU A 167 -7.63 19.26 -8.86
N PRO A 168 -6.36 19.71 -8.76
CA PRO A 168 -5.98 21.01 -9.35
C PRO A 168 -6.11 20.98 -10.89
N PRO A 169 -6.13 22.14 -11.56
CA PRO A 169 -6.12 22.21 -13.02
C PRO A 169 -4.94 21.41 -13.61
N GLY A 170 -5.23 20.54 -14.57
CA GLY A 170 -4.25 19.61 -15.15
C GLY A 170 -4.02 18.33 -14.35
N GLY A 171 -4.62 18.19 -13.16
CA GLY A 171 -4.56 16.99 -12.35
C GLY A 171 -5.14 15.76 -13.06
N LYS A 172 -4.52 14.58 -12.84
CA LYS A 172 -4.87 13.35 -13.55
C LYS A 172 -5.24 12.23 -12.59
N VAL A 173 -6.18 11.38 -13.01
CA VAL A 173 -6.56 10.17 -12.28
C VAL A 173 -6.25 8.97 -13.14
N PHE A 174 -5.48 8.03 -12.59
CA PHE A 174 -5.15 6.77 -13.24
C PHE A 174 -5.69 5.58 -12.45
N ARG A 175 -5.99 4.51 -13.19
CA ARG A 175 -6.31 3.20 -12.60
C ARG A 175 -5.26 2.19 -13.03
N LEU A 176 -4.62 1.56 -12.05
CA LEU A 176 -3.79 0.37 -12.26
C LEU A 176 -4.58 -0.89 -11.91
N PRO A 177 -4.27 -2.05 -12.51
CA PRO A 177 -4.96 -3.31 -12.25
C PRO A 177 -4.52 -3.99 -10.93
N GLY A 178 -3.93 -3.27 -10.01
CA GLY A 178 -3.38 -3.74 -8.75
C GLY A 178 -1.98 -3.20 -8.51
N VAL A 179 -1.27 -3.79 -7.55
CA VAL A 179 0.11 -3.38 -7.16
C VAL A 179 1.20 -4.22 -7.83
N GLY A 180 0.82 -5.16 -8.67
CA GLY A 180 1.75 -6.08 -9.32
C GLY A 180 2.12 -7.31 -8.48
N LEU A 181 2.72 -8.28 -9.13
CA LEU A 181 3.22 -9.53 -8.55
C LEU A 181 4.53 -9.90 -9.25
N ASP A 182 5.54 -10.21 -8.47
CA ASP A 182 6.80 -10.76 -8.99
C ASP A 182 6.56 -12.21 -9.47
N ARG A 183 6.42 -12.38 -10.78
CA ARG A 183 6.13 -13.68 -11.40
C ARG A 183 7.30 -14.67 -11.32
N ALA A 184 8.52 -14.21 -11.13
CA ALA A 184 9.66 -15.07 -10.90
C ALA A 184 9.61 -15.70 -9.51
N LEU A 185 9.17 -14.91 -8.52
CA LEU A 185 9.04 -15.37 -7.13
C LEU A 185 7.73 -16.15 -6.90
N PHE A 186 6.64 -15.76 -7.55
CA PHE A 186 5.30 -16.35 -7.38
C PHE A 186 4.86 -17.07 -8.67
N SER A 187 5.56 -18.14 -9.01
CA SER A 187 5.21 -19.03 -10.11
C SER A 187 4.64 -20.37 -9.60
N PRO A 188 3.78 -21.03 -10.37
CA PRO A 188 3.34 -22.38 -10.04
C PRO A 188 4.54 -23.31 -9.90
N LEU A 189 4.56 -24.11 -8.83
CA LEU A 189 5.59 -25.11 -8.64
C LEU A 189 5.53 -26.17 -9.75
N PRO A 190 6.68 -26.67 -10.21
CA PRO A 190 6.73 -27.84 -11.07
C PRO A 190 5.97 -29.02 -10.46
N ALA A 191 5.40 -29.89 -11.29
CA ALA A 191 4.53 -30.98 -10.82
C ALA A 191 5.17 -31.88 -9.75
N PRO A 192 6.46 -32.29 -9.86
CA PRO A 192 7.11 -33.10 -8.81
C PRO A 192 7.22 -32.38 -7.47
N GLU A 193 7.61 -31.12 -7.47
CA GLU A 193 7.75 -30.31 -6.25
C GLU A 193 6.39 -30.06 -5.60
N ARG A 194 5.36 -29.76 -6.40
CA ARG A 194 3.99 -29.59 -5.93
C ARG A 194 3.46 -30.86 -5.26
N GLN A 195 3.71 -32.03 -5.86
CA GLN A 195 3.32 -33.31 -5.28
C GLN A 195 4.07 -33.62 -3.97
N ALA A 196 5.37 -33.31 -3.93
CA ALA A 196 6.17 -33.48 -2.71
C ALA A 196 5.65 -32.59 -1.58
N LEU A 197 5.31 -31.33 -1.88
CA LEU A 197 4.72 -30.41 -0.92
C LEU A 197 3.34 -30.88 -0.44
N ARG A 198 2.47 -31.35 -1.34
CA ARG A 198 1.17 -31.93 -0.96
C ARG A 198 1.33 -33.11 0.00
N ARG A 199 2.21 -34.07 -0.29
CA ARG A 199 2.51 -35.19 0.60
C ARG A 199 2.99 -34.73 1.97
N ARG A 200 3.90 -33.71 2.01
CA ARG A 200 4.40 -33.14 3.28
C ARG A 200 3.30 -32.48 4.11
N LEU A 201 2.28 -31.93 3.45
CA LEU A 201 1.12 -31.30 4.11
C LEU A 201 0.00 -32.33 4.43
N GLY A 202 0.20 -33.61 4.12
CA GLY A 202 -0.82 -34.66 4.34
C GLY A 202 -2.01 -34.56 3.39
N VAL A 203 -1.84 -33.93 2.23
CA VAL A 203 -2.89 -33.73 1.22
C VAL A 203 -2.77 -34.80 0.13
N GLY A 204 -3.82 -35.60 -0.04
CA GLY A 204 -3.89 -36.65 -1.06
C GLY A 204 -3.90 -36.12 -2.49
N PRO A 205 -3.63 -36.97 -3.49
CA PRO A 205 -3.52 -36.56 -4.89
C PRO A 205 -4.81 -35.94 -5.45
N GLN A 206 -5.95 -36.42 -5.04
CA GLN A 206 -7.29 -36.01 -5.49
C GLN A 206 -8.00 -35.07 -4.48
N GLU A 207 -7.41 -34.81 -3.33
CA GLU A 207 -8.01 -33.94 -2.34
C GLU A 207 -7.93 -32.47 -2.77
N LEU A 208 -8.98 -31.72 -2.52
CA LEU A 208 -9.01 -30.27 -2.65
C LEU A 208 -8.36 -29.65 -1.40
N PHE A 209 -7.29 -28.90 -1.58
CA PHE A 209 -6.63 -28.16 -0.50
C PHE A 209 -7.15 -26.72 -0.44
N LEU A 210 -7.82 -26.37 0.65
CA LEU A 210 -8.31 -25.03 0.92
C LEU A 210 -7.32 -24.28 1.82
N LEU A 211 -6.78 -23.18 1.32
CA LEU A 211 -5.82 -22.36 2.04
C LEU A 211 -6.40 -20.96 2.25
N SER A 212 -6.54 -20.54 3.50
CA SER A 212 -6.93 -19.18 3.88
C SER A 212 -5.75 -18.50 4.58
N VAL A 213 -5.24 -17.40 3.98
CA VAL A 213 -4.06 -16.68 4.48
C VAL A 213 -4.40 -15.24 4.78
N GLY A 214 -4.03 -14.76 5.97
CA GLY A 214 -4.24 -13.38 6.39
C GLY A 214 -4.08 -13.21 7.90
N GLU A 215 -4.19 -11.98 8.37
CA GLU A 215 -4.27 -11.67 9.79
C GLU A 215 -5.57 -12.24 10.41
N LEU A 216 -5.51 -12.71 11.64
CA LEU A 216 -6.69 -13.15 12.39
C LEU A 216 -7.47 -11.95 12.89
N ASN A 217 -8.19 -11.28 12.00
CA ASN A 217 -9.03 -10.11 12.29
C ASN A 217 -10.36 -10.15 11.53
N LEU A 218 -11.29 -9.29 11.91
CA LEU A 218 -12.62 -9.20 11.32
C LEU A 218 -12.58 -8.84 9.82
N ASN A 219 -11.62 -8.06 9.39
CA ASN A 219 -11.50 -7.65 7.99
C ASN A 219 -11.13 -8.82 7.07
N LYS A 220 -10.28 -9.75 7.52
CA LYS A 220 -9.90 -10.95 6.76
C LYS A 220 -10.93 -12.06 6.85
N ASN A 221 -11.79 -12.02 7.87
CA ASN A 221 -12.99 -12.83 8.04
C ASN A 221 -12.80 -14.33 7.75
N HIS A 222 -11.74 -14.93 8.30
CA HIS A 222 -11.50 -16.39 8.19
C HIS A 222 -12.68 -17.21 8.73
N ARG A 223 -13.47 -16.62 9.62
CA ARG A 223 -14.66 -17.24 10.20
C ARG A 223 -15.67 -17.67 9.13
N VAL A 224 -15.85 -16.89 8.06
CA VAL A 224 -16.79 -17.24 6.98
C VAL A 224 -16.40 -18.55 6.27
N VAL A 225 -15.10 -18.84 6.17
CA VAL A 225 -14.61 -20.11 5.59
C VAL A 225 -15.00 -21.28 6.50
N LEU A 226 -14.81 -21.13 7.83
CA LEU A 226 -15.17 -22.16 8.80
C LEU A 226 -16.69 -22.38 8.86
N GLU A 227 -17.47 -21.32 8.79
CA GLU A 227 -18.94 -21.41 8.75
C GLU A 227 -19.43 -22.12 7.47
N ALA A 228 -18.84 -21.78 6.32
CA ALA A 228 -19.17 -22.46 5.06
C ALA A 228 -18.83 -23.96 5.10
N LEU A 229 -17.66 -24.33 5.65
CA LEU A 229 -17.28 -25.73 5.83
C LEU A 229 -18.19 -26.45 6.81
N SER A 230 -18.62 -25.78 7.89
CA SER A 230 -19.60 -26.35 8.84
C SER A 230 -20.93 -26.65 8.19
N LEU A 231 -21.42 -25.78 7.31
CA LEU A 231 -22.64 -26.02 6.53
C LEU A 231 -22.48 -27.20 5.56
N LEU A 232 -21.32 -27.30 4.90
CA LEU A 232 -21.02 -28.41 4.01
C LEU A 232 -20.96 -29.74 4.75
N LYS A 233 -20.39 -29.77 5.97
CA LYS A 233 -20.30 -30.98 6.80
C LYS A 233 -21.67 -31.63 7.04
N GLY A 234 -22.73 -30.85 7.11
CA GLY A 234 -24.11 -31.36 7.27
C GLY A 234 -24.78 -31.90 6.00
N GLN A 235 -24.10 -31.88 4.84
CA GLN A 235 -24.62 -32.34 3.56
C GLN A 235 -24.00 -33.68 3.16
N PRO A 236 -24.72 -34.54 2.40
CA PRO A 236 -24.16 -35.77 1.88
C PRO A 236 -22.91 -35.51 1.02
N GLY A 237 -21.80 -36.13 1.36
CA GLY A 237 -20.51 -35.93 0.66
C GLY A 237 -19.84 -34.57 0.86
N GLY A 238 -20.39 -33.70 1.71
CA GLY A 238 -20.04 -32.28 1.76
C GLY A 238 -18.58 -31.91 2.09
N LEU A 239 -17.84 -32.74 2.84
CA LEU A 239 -16.41 -32.53 3.11
C LEU A 239 -15.52 -33.62 2.51
N GLU A 240 -16.09 -34.53 1.73
CA GLU A 240 -15.37 -35.62 1.10
C GLU A 240 -14.31 -35.07 0.13
N GLY A 241 -13.06 -35.49 0.30
CA GLY A 241 -11.94 -34.98 -0.52
C GLY A 241 -11.52 -33.52 -0.25
N ILE A 242 -11.96 -32.87 0.85
CA ILE A 242 -11.51 -31.54 1.25
C ILE A 242 -10.51 -31.64 2.41
N ARG A 243 -9.42 -30.90 2.31
CA ARG A 243 -8.37 -30.71 3.34
C ARG A 243 -8.12 -29.24 3.62
#